data_91454b690a8ed9a2c92a6ab8423feabb
#
_entry.id   91454b690a8ed9a2c92a6ab8423feabb
#
_cell.length_a   1.000
_cell.length_b   1.000
_cell.length_c   1.000
_cell.angle_alpha   90.00
_cell.angle_beta   90.00
_cell.angle_gamma   90.00
#
_symmetry.space_group_name_H-M   'P 1'
#
loop_
_entity.id
_entity.type
_entity.pdbx_description
1 polymer ?
#
loop_
_entity_poly.entity_id
_entity_poly.type
_entity_poly.pdbx_seq_one_letter_code
_entity_poly.pdbx_strand_id
1 'polypeptide(L)'
;MLNEAWLVAAAAVVFGLAGWVKGMVGLGLPTVSMALLALFMPPAQAAALLLLPSLVTNVVQMRPVNTLPLLLKRLGGMQLGIMAGTLGGMAIWGGVGGLPGARMALGLALVVYGFWGLCGPQWLVPQRHQAWSGLVVGFVTGGITALTGVFVVPAVAFLQSLGLTRQALMQAMGLCFTVSTVALGLGMWWFGKEGTVSGGLGLGLVVSGLMLIPALAGMHWGEVLREKLSPVRFKKVLMGSLMVLGVYMLF
;
A
#
# COMPACT_ATOMS: atom_id res chain seq x y z
N MET A 1 -22.58 -11.38 -16.94
CA MET A 1 -21.41 -11.32 -17.86
C MET A 1 -21.01 -9.89 -18.24
N LEU A 2 -21.94 -9.00 -18.70
CA LEU A 2 -21.59 -7.59 -18.99
C LEU A 2 -21.13 -6.80 -17.74
N ASN A 3 -21.72 -7.06 -16.57
CA ASN A 3 -21.32 -6.41 -15.31
C ASN A 3 -19.92 -6.82 -14.81
N GLU A 4 -19.40 -7.96 -15.21
CA GLU A 4 -18.06 -8.40 -14.78
C GLU A 4 -16.96 -7.86 -15.70
N ALA A 5 -17.24 -7.76 -17.01
CA ALA A 5 -16.27 -7.26 -17.98
C ALA A 5 -15.90 -5.77 -17.74
N TRP A 6 -16.88 -4.92 -17.42
CA TRP A 6 -16.59 -3.51 -17.14
C TRP A 6 -15.81 -3.34 -15.82
N LEU A 7 -16.07 -4.18 -14.78
CA LEU A 7 -15.32 -4.17 -13.53
C LEU A 7 -13.85 -4.52 -13.75
N VAL A 8 -13.58 -5.54 -14.58
CA VAL A 8 -12.21 -5.91 -14.94
C VAL A 8 -11.52 -4.79 -15.72
N ALA A 9 -12.22 -4.17 -16.67
CA ALA A 9 -11.69 -3.04 -17.44
C ALA A 9 -11.41 -1.82 -16.53
N ALA A 10 -12.34 -1.47 -15.64
CA ALA A 10 -12.16 -0.40 -14.67
C ALA A 10 -10.98 -0.69 -13.72
N ALA A 11 -10.87 -1.92 -13.23
CA ALA A 11 -9.73 -2.34 -12.41
C ALA A 11 -8.41 -2.20 -13.18
N ALA A 12 -8.35 -2.61 -14.44
CA ALA A 12 -7.15 -2.46 -15.27
C ALA A 12 -6.72 -1.01 -15.43
N VAL A 13 -7.67 -0.09 -15.65
CA VAL A 13 -7.40 1.36 -15.69
C VAL A 13 -6.87 1.85 -14.34
N VAL A 14 -7.51 1.44 -13.24
CA VAL A 14 -7.07 1.81 -11.88
C VAL A 14 -5.64 1.31 -11.62
N PHE A 15 -5.32 0.06 -11.96
CA PHE A 15 -3.96 -0.47 -11.77
C PHE A 15 -2.93 0.20 -12.68
N GLY A 16 -3.31 0.57 -13.90
CA GLY A 16 -2.48 1.37 -14.80
C GLY A 16 -2.14 2.74 -14.19
N LEU A 17 -3.15 3.45 -13.70
CA LEU A 17 -2.98 4.74 -13.02
C LEU A 17 -2.18 4.61 -11.72
N ALA A 18 -2.47 3.60 -10.90
CA ALA A 18 -1.77 3.37 -9.64
C ALA A 18 -0.29 2.98 -9.88
N GLY A 19 -0.02 2.19 -10.92
CA GLY A 19 1.33 1.89 -11.39
C GLY A 19 2.07 3.14 -11.84
N TRP A 20 1.42 3.97 -12.65
CA TRP A 20 1.99 5.25 -13.12
C TRP A 20 2.36 6.17 -11.95
N VAL A 21 1.47 6.33 -10.97
CA VAL A 21 1.75 7.08 -9.73
C VAL A 21 2.94 6.48 -9.00
N LYS A 22 3.03 5.15 -8.90
CA LYS A 22 4.15 4.46 -8.25
C LYS A 22 5.46 4.70 -8.99
N GLY A 23 5.48 4.65 -10.31
CA GLY A 23 6.65 4.97 -11.12
C GLY A 23 7.14 6.40 -10.92
N MET A 24 6.22 7.37 -10.81
CA MET A 24 6.51 8.78 -10.59
C MET A 24 7.14 9.08 -9.23
N VAL A 25 6.54 8.58 -8.14
CA VAL A 25 6.93 8.96 -6.76
C VAL A 25 7.47 7.81 -5.91
N GLY A 26 7.44 6.58 -6.41
CA GLY A 26 7.84 5.39 -5.67
C GLY A 26 6.84 4.93 -4.61
N LEU A 27 5.66 5.53 -4.57
CA LEU A 27 4.59 5.31 -3.61
C LEU A 27 3.27 5.19 -4.35
N GLY A 28 2.29 4.53 -3.77
CA GLY A 28 0.90 4.77 -4.14
C GLY A 28 0.18 3.62 -4.80
N LEU A 29 0.84 2.57 -5.33
CA LEU A 29 0.08 1.51 -6.00
C LEU A 29 -1.01 0.93 -5.09
N PRO A 30 -0.73 0.45 -3.86
CA PRO A 30 -1.79 -0.04 -2.99
C PRO A 30 -2.75 1.07 -2.53
N THR A 31 -2.23 2.26 -2.24
CA THR A 31 -3.05 3.36 -1.73
C THR A 31 -4.02 3.87 -2.80
N VAL A 32 -3.52 4.11 -4.01
CA VAL A 32 -4.35 4.60 -5.12
C VAL A 32 -5.34 3.53 -5.59
N SER A 33 -4.88 2.27 -5.72
CA SER A 33 -5.80 1.20 -6.12
C SER A 33 -6.87 0.94 -5.07
N MET A 34 -6.53 0.86 -3.77
CA MET A 34 -7.55 0.71 -2.72
C MET A 34 -8.54 1.88 -2.70
N ALA A 35 -8.02 3.12 -2.80
CA ALA A 35 -8.86 4.31 -2.81
C ALA A 35 -9.87 4.33 -3.97
N LEU A 36 -9.42 3.98 -5.18
CA LEU A 36 -10.30 4.00 -6.37
C LEU A 36 -11.18 2.75 -6.45
N LEU A 37 -10.66 1.56 -6.16
CA LEU A 37 -11.44 0.32 -6.22
C LEU A 37 -12.53 0.27 -5.16
N ALA A 38 -12.29 0.80 -3.95
CA ALA A 38 -13.29 0.85 -2.89
C ALA A 38 -14.51 1.74 -3.21
N LEU A 39 -14.48 2.49 -4.32
CA LEU A 39 -15.65 3.24 -4.81
C LEU A 39 -16.72 2.32 -5.41
N PHE A 40 -16.31 1.19 -6.02
CA PHE A 40 -17.19 0.32 -6.79
C PHE A 40 -17.11 -1.17 -6.44
N MET A 41 -16.23 -1.56 -5.50
CA MET A 41 -16.17 -2.93 -4.98
C MET A 41 -15.85 -2.97 -3.49
N PRO A 42 -16.18 -4.08 -2.78
CA PRO A 42 -15.85 -4.26 -1.37
C PRO A 42 -14.33 -4.20 -1.13
N PRO A 43 -13.87 -3.59 0.00
CA PRO A 43 -12.45 -3.45 0.30
C PRO A 43 -11.68 -4.79 0.30
N ALA A 44 -12.29 -5.90 0.70
CA ALA A 44 -11.66 -7.21 0.67
C ALA A 44 -11.35 -7.69 -0.76
N GLN A 45 -12.27 -7.44 -1.70
CA GLN A 45 -12.05 -7.78 -3.12
C GLN A 45 -10.95 -6.90 -3.72
N ALA A 46 -10.98 -5.61 -3.44
CA ALA A 46 -9.93 -4.67 -3.86
C ALA A 46 -8.56 -5.09 -3.31
N ALA A 47 -8.49 -5.50 -2.04
CA ALA A 47 -7.28 -6.01 -1.41
C ALA A 47 -6.75 -7.29 -2.08
N ALA A 48 -7.63 -8.21 -2.44
CA ALA A 48 -7.24 -9.45 -3.16
C ALA A 48 -6.63 -9.15 -4.54
N LEU A 49 -7.24 -8.23 -5.29
CA LEU A 49 -6.74 -7.83 -6.61
C LEU A 49 -5.37 -7.17 -6.58
N LEU A 50 -5.04 -6.45 -5.51
CA LEU A 50 -3.77 -5.73 -5.40
C LEU A 50 -2.59 -6.62 -4.97
N LEU A 51 -2.81 -7.86 -4.47
CA LEU A 51 -1.75 -8.70 -3.90
C LEU A 51 -0.59 -8.93 -4.88
N LEU A 52 -0.85 -9.49 -6.06
CA LEU A 52 0.21 -9.79 -7.03
C LEU A 52 0.84 -8.54 -7.64
N PRO A 53 0.06 -7.53 -8.14
CA PRO A 53 0.65 -6.30 -8.66
C PRO A 53 1.49 -5.57 -7.61
N SER A 54 1.02 -5.53 -6.35
CA SER A 54 1.76 -4.91 -5.26
C SER A 54 3.04 -5.66 -4.95
N LEU A 55 2.97 -6.99 -4.80
CA LEU A 55 4.12 -7.83 -4.49
C LEU A 55 5.22 -7.66 -5.54
N VAL A 56 4.89 -7.85 -6.81
CA VAL A 56 5.87 -7.79 -7.91
C VAL A 56 6.47 -6.39 -8.03
N THR A 57 5.66 -5.35 -8.04
CA THR A 57 6.16 -3.97 -8.17
C THR A 57 6.97 -3.52 -6.95
N ASN A 58 6.69 -4.04 -5.74
CA ASN A 58 7.49 -3.76 -4.54
C ASN A 58 8.85 -4.49 -4.60
N VAL A 59 8.88 -5.73 -5.09
CA VAL A 59 10.13 -6.47 -5.29
C VAL A 59 11.00 -5.78 -6.35
N VAL A 60 10.42 -5.32 -7.45
CA VAL A 60 11.14 -4.52 -8.45
C VAL A 60 11.72 -3.24 -7.84
N GLN A 61 10.96 -2.57 -6.99
CA GLN A 61 11.36 -1.33 -6.32
C GLN A 61 12.54 -1.52 -5.35
N MET A 62 12.76 -2.73 -4.81
CA MET A 62 13.90 -3.02 -3.92
C MET A 62 15.25 -3.06 -4.64
N ARG A 63 15.30 -3.07 -5.96
CA ARG A 63 16.56 -3.11 -6.72
C ARG A 63 17.34 -1.80 -6.64
N PRO A 64 18.68 -1.86 -6.61
CA PRO A 64 19.56 -3.04 -6.50
C PRO A 64 19.54 -3.63 -5.07
N VAL A 65 19.73 -4.94 -4.94
CA VAL A 65 19.54 -5.67 -3.68
C VAL A 65 20.76 -5.67 -2.74
N ASN A 66 21.87 -5.09 -3.15
CA ASN A 66 23.16 -5.14 -2.44
C ASN A 66 23.09 -4.56 -1.01
N THR A 67 22.27 -3.53 -0.80
CA THR A 67 22.10 -2.86 0.50
C THR A 67 20.94 -3.45 1.33
N LEU A 68 20.20 -4.39 0.77
CA LEU A 68 19.03 -5.00 1.39
C LEU A 68 19.33 -5.69 2.74
N PRO A 69 20.43 -6.45 2.91
CA PRO A 69 20.75 -7.06 4.21
C PRO A 69 20.96 -6.03 5.32
N LEU A 70 21.58 -4.90 5.01
CA LEU A 70 21.78 -3.81 5.97
C LEU A 70 20.45 -3.15 6.36
N LEU A 71 19.58 -2.92 5.38
CA LEU A 71 18.23 -2.39 5.61
C LEU A 71 17.36 -3.35 6.41
N LEU A 72 17.43 -4.65 6.13
CA LEU A 72 16.73 -5.69 6.90
C LEU A 72 17.17 -5.67 8.35
N LYS A 73 18.47 -5.59 8.63
CA LYS A 73 19.00 -5.50 10.00
C LYS A 73 18.51 -4.22 10.71
N ARG A 74 18.52 -3.08 10.01
CA ARG A 74 18.10 -1.79 10.57
C ARG A 74 16.60 -1.70 10.80
N LEU A 75 15.79 -2.26 9.90
CA LEU A 75 14.33 -2.16 9.88
C LEU A 75 13.64 -3.44 10.39
N GLY A 76 14.39 -4.43 10.90
CA GLY A 76 13.84 -5.73 11.32
C GLY A 76 12.70 -5.61 12.33
N GLY A 77 12.85 -4.73 13.33
CA GLY A 77 11.78 -4.44 14.29
C GLY A 77 10.49 -3.94 13.61
N MET A 78 10.63 -3.05 12.61
CA MET A 78 9.48 -2.55 11.86
C MET A 78 8.79 -3.66 11.05
N GLN A 79 9.57 -4.56 10.42
CA GLN A 79 9.02 -5.69 9.66
C GLN A 79 8.24 -6.64 10.57
N LEU A 80 8.80 -6.96 11.74
CA LEU A 80 8.12 -7.77 12.77
C LEU A 80 6.84 -7.09 13.26
N GLY A 81 6.89 -5.80 13.51
CA GLY A 81 5.71 -5.01 13.86
C GLY A 81 4.62 -5.07 12.80
N ILE A 82 4.98 -4.88 11.52
CA ILE A 82 4.03 -4.97 10.39
C ILE A 82 3.37 -6.35 10.36
N MET A 83 4.16 -7.42 10.43
CA MET A 83 3.63 -8.80 10.43
C MET A 83 2.67 -9.01 11.60
N ALA A 84 3.11 -8.71 12.83
CA ALA A 84 2.31 -8.89 14.03
C ALA A 84 1.03 -8.05 14.02
N GLY A 85 1.13 -6.78 13.62
CA GLY A 85 -0.02 -5.87 13.53
C GLY A 85 -1.02 -6.28 12.46
N THR A 86 -0.54 -6.72 11.28
CA THR A 86 -1.43 -7.17 10.20
C THR A 86 -2.13 -8.48 10.56
N LEU A 87 -1.39 -9.49 10.97
CA LEU A 87 -1.97 -10.80 11.30
C LEU A 87 -2.86 -10.72 12.56
N GLY A 88 -2.39 -10.01 13.60
CA GLY A 88 -3.19 -9.80 14.82
C GLY A 88 -4.46 -8.99 14.55
N GLY A 89 -4.36 -7.92 13.77
CA GLY A 89 -5.53 -7.15 13.35
C GLY A 89 -6.54 -7.99 12.55
N MET A 90 -6.07 -8.79 11.62
CA MET A 90 -6.94 -9.67 10.83
C MET A 90 -7.61 -10.76 11.68
N ALA A 91 -6.87 -11.32 12.64
CA ALA A 91 -7.44 -12.31 13.59
C ALA A 91 -8.56 -11.70 14.45
N ILE A 92 -8.38 -10.43 14.88
CA ILE A 92 -9.36 -9.73 15.74
C ILE A 92 -10.56 -9.25 14.93
N TRP A 93 -10.34 -8.70 13.72
CA TRP A 93 -11.38 -8.02 12.93
C TRP A 93 -11.99 -8.88 11.82
N GLY A 94 -11.46 -10.08 11.59
CA GLY A 94 -11.98 -10.99 10.56
C GLY A 94 -11.63 -10.58 9.13
N GLY A 95 -10.50 -9.90 8.94
CA GLY A 95 -9.97 -9.52 7.63
C GLY A 95 -10.29 -8.10 7.19
N VAL A 96 -9.83 -7.74 5.98
CA VAL A 96 -10.08 -6.43 5.37
C VAL A 96 -11.57 -6.22 5.15
N GLY A 97 -12.10 -5.11 5.63
CA GLY A 97 -13.54 -4.83 5.55
C GLY A 97 -14.38 -5.62 6.55
N GLY A 98 -13.78 -6.37 7.46
CA GLY A 98 -14.49 -7.20 8.44
C GLY A 98 -15.26 -6.40 9.50
N LEU A 99 -14.91 -5.13 9.71
CA LEU A 99 -15.62 -4.24 10.63
C LEU A 99 -16.61 -3.33 9.90
N PRO A 100 -17.76 -3.04 10.50
CA PRO A 100 -18.60 -1.92 10.09
C PRO A 100 -17.76 -0.63 10.11
N GLY A 101 -17.75 0.14 9.02
CA GLY A 101 -16.95 1.37 8.94
C GLY A 101 -15.53 1.20 8.37
N ALA A 102 -15.15 0.03 7.86
CA ALA A 102 -13.86 -0.16 7.19
C ALA A 102 -13.62 0.85 6.03
N ARG A 103 -14.69 1.23 5.31
CA ARG A 103 -14.63 2.29 4.29
C ARG A 103 -14.31 3.65 4.90
N MET A 104 -14.89 3.98 6.04
CA MET A 104 -14.59 5.21 6.79
C MET A 104 -13.15 5.18 7.31
N ALA A 105 -12.67 4.05 7.83
CA ALA A 105 -11.28 3.87 8.26
C ALA A 105 -10.30 4.08 7.09
N LEU A 106 -10.63 3.58 5.89
CA LEU A 106 -9.87 3.83 4.67
C LEU A 106 -9.87 5.33 4.33
N GLY A 107 -11.03 5.98 4.35
CA GLY A 107 -11.14 7.42 4.12
C GLY A 107 -10.29 8.23 5.09
N LEU A 108 -10.36 7.92 6.38
CA LEU A 108 -9.53 8.57 7.41
C LEU A 108 -8.04 8.35 7.16
N ALA A 109 -7.62 7.13 6.83
CA ALA A 109 -6.23 6.83 6.51
C ALA A 109 -5.72 7.64 5.32
N LEU A 110 -6.55 7.81 4.26
CA LEU A 110 -6.22 8.63 3.10
C LEU A 110 -6.09 10.12 3.43
N VAL A 111 -7.02 10.66 4.25
CA VAL A 111 -6.95 12.06 4.72
C VAL A 111 -5.68 12.29 5.53
N VAL A 112 -5.40 11.43 6.51
CA VAL A 112 -4.19 11.53 7.35
C VAL A 112 -2.93 11.42 6.48
N TYR A 113 -2.90 10.49 5.53
CA TYR A 113 -1.76 10.34 4.62
C TYR A 113 -1.57 11.56 3.72
N GLY A 114 -2.64 12.06 3.12
CA GLY A 114 -2.59 13.25 2.27
C GLY A 114 -2.14 14.49 3.05
N PHE A 115 -2.72 14.72 4.22
CA PHE A 115 -2.33 15.82 5.11
C PHE A 115 -0.87 15.75 5.54
N TRP A 116 -0.42 14.56 6.00
CA TRP A 116 0.99 14.36 6.36
C TRP A 116 1.92 14.56 5.17
N GLY A 117 1.54 14.08 4.00
CA GLY A 117 2.33 14.22 2.77
C GLY A 117 2.47 15.66 2.29
N LEU A 118 1.51 16.55 2.61
CA LEU A 118 1.53 17.98 2.28
C LEU A 118 2.23 18.83 3.33
N CYS A 119 1.93 18.60 4.61
CA CYS A 119 2.27 19.50 5.72
C CYS A 119 3.17 18.83 6.76
N GLY A 120 3.45 17.51 6.65
CA GLY A 120 4.15 16.75 7.68
C GLY A 120 5.57 17.30 7.92
N PRO A 121 5.93 17.57 9.20
CA PRO A 121 7.27 18.01 9.54
C PRO A 121 8.28 16.89 9.29
N GLN A 122 9.46 17.27 8.82
CA GLN A 122 10.59 16.35 8.64
C GLN A 122 11.34 16.22 9.98
N TRP A 123 10.93 15.23 10.78
CA TRP A 123 11.66 14.90 12.01
C TRP A 123 12.70 13.82 11.73
N LEU A 124 13.84 13.92 12.39
CA LEU A 124 14.85 12.86 12.38
C LEU A 124 14.74 12.05 13.67
N VAL A 125 14.52 10.76 13.54
CA VAL A 125 14.50 9.83 14.67
C VAL A 125 15.92 9.44 15.02
N PRO A 126 16.39 9.69 16.26
CA PRO A 126 17.74 9.30 16.71
C PRO A 126 17.94 7.78 16.56
N GLN A 127 19.14 7.37 16.14
CA GLN A 127 19.45 5.96 15.84
C GLN A 127 19.11 5.00 16.99
N ARG A 128 19.36 5.43 18.25
CA ARG A 128 19.06 4.64 19.45
C ARG A 128 17.58 4.24 19.60
N HIS A 129 16.67 5.02 19.04
CA HIS A 129 15.23 4.78 19.15
C HIS A 129 14.63 4.11 17.91
N GLN A 130 15.38 4.00 16.81
CA GLN A 130 14.84 3.52 15.53
C GLN A 130 14.30 2.09 15.58
N ALA A 131 14.93 1.19 16.35
CA ALA A 131 14.49 -0.20 16.47
C ALA A 131 13.14 -0.31 17.17
N TRP A 132 13.01 0.36 18.34
CA TRP A 132 11.78 0.32 19.13
C TRP A 132 10.64 1.10 18.45
N SER A 133 10.89 2.34 18.03
CA SER A 133 9.88 3.14 17.34
C SER A 133 9.47 2.48 16.01
N GLY A 134 10.41 1.83 15.32
CA GLY A 134 10.12 1.03 14.14
C GLY A 134 9.14 -0.11 14.44
N LEU A 135 9.35 -0.86 15.53
CA LEU A 135 8.43 -1.93 15.94
C LEU A 135 7.02 -1.39 16.18
N VAL A 136 6.89 -0.30 16.94
CA VAL A 136 5.59 0.32 17.26
C VAL A 136 4.92 0.84 15.99
N VAL A 137 5.65 1.61 15.18
CA VAL A 137 5.13 2.14 13.90
C VAL A 137 4.75 1.01 12.96
N GLY A 138 5.56 -0.04 12.89
CA GLY A 138 5.24 -1.23 12.11
C GLY A 138 3.95 -1.88 12.57
N PHE A 139 3.77 -2.07 13.87
CA PHE A 139 2.56 -2.68 14.45
C PHE A 139 1.30 -1.84 14.14
N VAL A 140 1.37 -0.52 14.32
CA VAL A 140 0.26 0.39 13.98
C VAL A 140 -0.04 0.34 12.46
N THR A 141 1.02 0.36 11.62
CA THR A 141 0.86 0.23 10.16
C THR A 141 0.19 -1.08 9.80
N GLY A 142 0.61 -2.18 10.42
CA GLY A 142 0.01 -3.50 10.22
C GLY A 142 -1.47 -3.54 10.61
N GLY A 143 -1.85 -2.94 11.74
CA GLY A 143 -3.24 -2.81 12.16
C GLY A 143 -4.09 -2.02 11.14
N ILE A 144 -3.58 -0.87 10.68
CA ILE A 144 -4.25 -0.09 9.63
C ILE A 144 -4.38 -0.93 8.34
N THR A 145 -3.34 -1.67 7.98
CA THR A 145 -3.35 -2.57 6.81
C THR A 145 -4.43 -3.63 6.92
N ALA A 146 -4.57 -4.24 8.09
CA ALA A 146 -5.59 -5.27 8.33
C ALA A 146 -7.02 -4.75 8.15
N LEU A 147 -7.28 -3.49 8.50
CA LEU A 147 -8.59 -2.86 8.35
C LEU A 147 -8.87 -2.36 6.94
N THR A 148 -7.86 -1.73 6.31
CA THR A 148 -8.07 -0.88 5.13
C THR A 148 -7.41 -1.40 3.87
N GLY A 149 -6.48 -2.36 3.97
CA GLY A 149 -5.61 -2.78 2.87
C GLY A 149 -4.55 -1.74 2.48
N VAL A 150 -4.44 -0.61 3.20
CA VAL A 150 -3.47 0.46 2.96
C VAL A 150 -2.35 0.39 3.98
N PHE A 151 -1.09 0.30 3.53
CA PHE A 151 0.10 0.11 4.38
C PHE A 151 1.12 1.25 4.30
N VAL A 152 0.67 2.44 3.92
CA VAL A 152 1.53 3.61 3.77
C VAL A 152 1.62 4.41 5.07
N VAL A 153 0.57 4.43 5.88
CA VAL A 153 0.46 5.22 7.11
C VAL A 153 0.61 4.32 8.33
N PRO A 154 1.44 4.68 9.29
CA PRO A 154 2.43 5.75 9.38
C PRO A 154 3.82 5.37 8.83
N ALA A 155 3.96 4.19 8.22
CA ALA A 155 5.22 3.61 7.77
C ALA A 155 6.10 4.59 6.97
N VAL A 156 5.52 5.24 5.95
CA VAL A 156 6.29 6.14 5.06
C VAL A 156 6.81 7.35 5.81
N ALA A 157 6.01 7.93 6.71
CA ALA A 157 6.44 9.05 7.54
C ALA A 157 7.66 8.67 8.40
N PHE A 158 7.62 7.49 9.01
CA PHE A 158 8.74 6.96 9.78
C PHE A 158 9.97 6.70 8.91
N LEU A 159 9.84 6.05 7.76
CA LEU A 159 10.98 5.81 6.86
C LEU A 159 11.63 7.11 6.39
N GLN A 160 10.85 8.16 6.14
CA GLN A 160 11.35 9.49 5.78
C GLN A 160 12.12 10.14 6.93
N SER A 161 11.79 9.82 8.19
CA SER A 161 12.46 10.36 9.38
C SER A 161 13.79 9.68 9.74
N LEU A 162 14.19 8.63 9.00
CA LEU A 162 15.40 7.87 9.29
C LEU A 162 16.68 8.46 8.67
N GLY A 163 16.58 9.57 7.92
CA GLY A 163 17.71 10.19 7.25
C GLY A 163 18.36 9.30 6.17
N LEU A 164 17.58 8.44 5.53
CA LEU A 164 18.05 7.56 4.46
C LEU A 164 18.32 8.35 3.17
N THR A 165 19.32 7.91 2.40
CA THR A 165 19.49 8.39 1.02
C THR A 165 18.23 8.08 0.21
N ARG A 166 17.99 8.82 -0.88
CA ARG A 166 16.80 8.58 -1.75
C ARG A 166 16.71 7.13 -2.19
N GLN A 167 17.82 6.53 -2.59
CA GLN A 167 17.85 5.13 -3.02
C GLN A 167 17.53 4.16 -1.87
N ALA A 168 18.15 4.35 -0.70
CA ALA A 168 17.89 3.52 0.47
C ALA A 168 16.44 3.66 0.97
N LEU A 169 15.85 4.87 0.87
CA LEU A 169 14.46 5.11 1.19
C LEU A 169 13.52 4.34 0.24
N MET A 170 13.80 4.36 -1.07
CA MET A 170 13.00 3.61 -2.06
C MET A 170 13.06 2.10 -1.80
N GLN A 171 14.24 1.57 -1.50
CA GLN A 171 14.43 0.17 -1.13
C GLN A 171 13.73 -0.19 0.19
N ALA A 172 13.85 0.66 1.22
CA ALA A 172 13.19 0.49 2.50
C ALA A 172 11.66 0.46 2.35
N MET A 173 11.09 1.33 1.51
CA MET A 173 9.67 1.31 1.18
C MET A 173 9.28 0.03 0.44
N GLY A 174 10.05 -0.38 -0.56
CA GLY A 174 9.83 -1.64 -1.28
C GLY A 174 9.80 -2.83 -0.32
N LEU A 175 10.77 -2.89 0.61
CA LEU A 175 10.86 -3.94 1.63
C LEU A 175 9.62 -3.94 2.56
N CYS A 176 9.29 -2.80 3.16
CA CYS A 176 8.14 -2.69 4.05
C CYS A 176 6.83 -3.05 3.36
N PHE A 177 6.65 -2.59 2.13
CA PHE A 177 5.44 -2.88 1.35
C PHE A 177 5.38 -4.34 0.88
N THR A 178 6.52 -4.98 0.61
CA THR A 178 6.58 -6.42 0.34
C THR A 178 6.11 -7.21 1.56
N VAL A 179 6.67 -6.91 2.73
CA VAL A 179 6.27 -7.57 3.99
C VAL A 179 4.79 -7.31 4.30
N SER A 180 4.30 -6.08 4.14
CA SER A 180 2.89 -5.75 4.33
C SER A 180 1.98 -6.54 3.37
N THR A 181 2.37 -6.67 2.10
CA THR A 181 1.60 -7.43 1.09
C THR A 181 1.58 -8.91 1.40
N VAL A 182 2.72 -9.48 1.84
CA VAL A 182 2.80 -10.88 2.27
C VAL A 182 1.94 -11.11 3.52
N ALA A 183 2.06 -10.24 4.53
CA ALA A 183 1.25 -10.33 5.74
C ALA A 183 -0.25 -10.21 5.44
N LEU A 184 -0.63 -9.30 4.52
CA LEU A 184 -2.01 -9.13 4.06
C LEU A 184 -2.52 -10.41 3.37
N GLY A 185 -1.74 -10.98 2.45
CA GLY A 185 -2.10 -12.22 1.75
C GLY A 185 -2.25 -13.41 2.69
N LEU A 186 -1.29 -13.60 3.62
CA LEU A 186 -1.37 -14.64 4.65
C LEU A 186 -2.56 -14.44 5.57
N GLY A 187 -2.80 -13.19 6.00
CA GLY A 187 -3.94 -12.87 6.85
C GLY A 187 -5.28 -13.11 6.16
N MET A 188 -5.39 -12.78 4.87
CA MET A 188 -6.59 -13.08 4.06
C MET A 188 -6.79 -14.58 3.86
N TRP A 189 -5.71 -15.34 3.75
CA TRP A 189 -5.77 -16.80 3.66
C TRP A 189 -6.30 -17.44 4.97
N TRP A 190 -5.76 -17.03 6.12
CA TRP A 190 -6.08 -17.69 7.40
C TRP A 190 -7.35 -17.16 8.07
N PHE A 191 -7.62 -15.86 7.94
CA PHE A 191 -8.70 -15.18 8.68
C PHE A 191 -9.78 -14.60 7.75
N GLY A 192 -9.62 -14.71 6.43
CA GLY A 192 -10.63 -14.26 5.48
C GLY A 192 -11.88 -15.11 5.58
N LYS A 193 -13.06 -14.46 5.69
CA LYS A 193 -14.35 -15.17 5.69
C LYS A 193 -14.57 -15.85 4.33
N GLU A 194 -15.11 -17.06 4.33
CA GLU A 194 -15.55 -17.73 3.12
C GLU A 194 -16.52 -16.82 2.35
N GLY A 195 -16.26 -16.60 1.06
CA GLY A 195 -17.06 -15.71 0.20
C GLY A 195 -16.58 -14.27 0.08
N THR A 196 -15.54 -13.82 0.84
CA THR A 196 -14.96 -12.48 0.69
C THR A 196 -14.28 -12.29 -0.67
N VAL A 197 -13.85 -13.35 -1.30
CA VAL A 197 -13.37 -13.37 -2.69
C VAL A 197 -14.35 -14.20 -3.51
N SER A 198 -15.23 -13.53 -4.27
CA SER A 198 -16.17 -14.20 -5.16
C SER A 198 -15.42 -15.14 -6.11
N GLY A 199 -15.70 -16.45 -6.04
CA GLY A 199 -15.04 -17.47 -6.86
C GLY A 199 -13.83 -18.15 -6.21
N GLY A 200 -13.52 -17.89 -4.93
CA GLY A 200 -12.35 -18.48 -4.25
C GLY A 200 -11.06 -17.71 -4.50
N LEU A 201 -10.05 -17.96 -3.64
CA LEU A 201 -8.72 -17.36 -3.76
C LEU A 201 -8.06 -17.59 -5.14
N GLY A 202 -8.34 -18.73 -5.77
CA GLY A 202 -7.78 -19.08 -7.08
C GLY A 202 -8.18 -18.10 -8.18
N LEU A 203 -9.48 -17.80 -8.33
CA LEU A 203 -9.96 -16.87 -9.35
C LEU A 203 -9.50 -15.42 -9.03
N GLY A 204 -9.51 -15.04 -7.76
CA GLY A 204 -8.98 -13.74 -7.31
C GLY A 204 -7.51 -13.56 -7.67
N LEU A 205 -6.68 -14.60 -7.51
CA LEU A 205 -5.26 -14.57 -7.91
C LEU A 205 -5.06 -14.51 -9.43
N VAL A 206 -5.88 -15.19 -10.20
CA VAL A 206 -5.82 -15.11 -11.68
C VAL A 206 -6.12 -13.69 -12.15
N VAL A 207 -7.21 -13.07 -11.65
CA VAL A 207 -7.54 -11.68 -12.00
C VAL A 207 -6.49 -10.72 -11.48
N SER A 208 -5.96 -10.94 -10.27
CA SER A 208 -4.82 -10.16 -9.74
C SER A 208 -3.59 -10.28 -10.65
N GLY A 209 -3.32 -11.46 -11.20
CA GLY A 209 -2.25 -11.68 -12.19
C GLY A 209 -2.46 -10.87 -13.48
N LEU A 210 -3.68 -10.79 -13.98
CA LEU A 210 -4.02 -9.96 -15.14
C LEU A 210 -3.79 -8.47 -14.86
N MET A 211 -4.06 -8.00 -13.64
CA MET A 211 -3.83 -6.61 -13.22
C MET A 211 -2.35 -6.23 -13.13
N LEU A 212 -1.46 -7.22 -13.10
CA LEU A 212 -0.02 -7.00 -13.11
C LEU A 212 0.45 -6.31 -14.41
N ILE A 213 -0.15 -6.65 -15.54
CA ILE A 213 0.21 -6.08 -16.86
C ILE A 213 0.01 -4.57 -16.88
N PRO A 214 -1.19 -4.01 -16.62
CA PRO A 214 -1.39 -2.58 -16.60
C PRO A 214 -0.62 -1.89 -15.46
N ALA A 215 -0.42 -2.54 -14.32
CA ALA A 215 0.37 -1.99 -13.23
C ALA A 215 1.84 -1.79 -13.61
N LEU A 216 2.48 -2.78 -14.24
CA LEU A 216 3.87 -2.69 -14.69
C LEU A 216 4.02 -1.71 -15.87
N ALA A 217 3.11 -1.72 -16.83
CA ALA A 217 3.10 -0.75 -17.93
C ALA A 217 2.99 0.67 -17.40
N GLY A 218 2.05 0.93 -16.49
CA GLY A 218 1.90 2.22 -15.82
C GLY A 218 3.16 2.62 -15.06
N MET A 219 3.75 1.71 -14.27
CA MET A 219 4.96 1.96 -13.51
C MET A 219 6.13 2.35 -14.42
N HIS A 220 6.35 1.64 -15.51
CA HIS A 220 7.39 1.98 -16.48
C HIS A 220 7.19 3.38 -17.10
N TRP A 221 5.95 3.69 -17.51
CA TRP A 221 5.62 5.03 -18.03
C TRP A 221 5.79 6.13 -16.99
N GLY A 222 5.46 5.84 -15.73
CA GLY A 222 5.68 6.77 -14.62
C GLY A 222 7.16 7.06 -14.39
N GLU A 223 8.02 6.04 -14.48
CA GLU A 223 9.48 6.20 -14.36
C GLU A 223 10.05 7.08 -15.47
N VAL A 224 9.64 6.85 -16.71
CA VAL A 224 10.06 7.67 -17.88
C VAL A 224 9.60 9.14 -17.73
N LEU A 225 8.37 9.33 -17.27
CA LEU A 225 7.80 10.69 -17.15
C LEU A 225 8.36 11.46 -15.95
N ARG A 226 8.86 10.74 -14.93
CA ARG A 226 9.49 11.34 -13.73
C ARG A 226 10.69 12.23 -14.07
N GLU A 227 11.38 11.97 -15.19
CA GLU A 227 12.49 12.80 -15.65
C GLU A 227 12.01 14.13 -16.26
N LYS A 228 10.79 14.16 -16.78
CA LYS A 228 10.19 15.32 -17.48
C LYS A 228 9.28 16.17 -16.58
N LEU A 229 8.71 15.60 -15.56
CA LEU A 229 7.77 16.27 -14.64
C LEU A 229 8.42 16.52 -13.28
N SER A 230 7.99 17.60 -12.61
CA SER A 230 8.41 17.87 -11.24
C SER A 230 7.76 16.88 -10.26
N PRO A 231 8.54 15.95 -9.67
CA PRO A 231 7.98 14.97 -8.71
C PRO A 231 7.33 15.62 -7.48
N VAL A 232 7.80 16.82 -7.10
CA VAL A 232 7.28 17.57 -5.95
C VAL A 232 5.88 18.09 -6.24
N ARG A 233 5.65 18.69 -7.42
CA ARG A 233 4.32 19.18 -7.80
C ARG A 233 3.35 18.02 -7.96
N PHE A 234 3.78 16.95 -8.62
CA PHE A 234 2.98 15.74 -8.78
C PHE A 234 2.58 15.13 -7.43
N LYS A 235 3.54 15.01 -6.48
CA LYS A 235 3.24 14.53 -5.13
C LYS A 235 2.18 15.40 -4.43
N LYS A 236 2.26 16.72 -4.53
CA LYS A 236 1.26 17.64 -3.93
C LYS A 236 -0.14 17.42 -4.50
N VAL A 237 -0.26 17.32 -5.82
CA VAL A 237 -1.55 17.06 -6.48
C VAL A 237 -2.10 15.70 -6.05
N LEU A 238 -1.26 14.66 -6.05
CA LEU A 238 -1.66 13.32 -5.59
C LEU A 238 -2.16 13.33 -4.14
N MET A 239 -1.43 13.96 -3.22
CA MET A 239 -1.83 14.03 -1.82
C MET A 239 -3.16 14.77 -1.64
N GLY A 240 -3.34 15.87 -2.36
CA GLY A 240 -4.62 16.61 -2.39
C GLY A 240 -5.77 15.77 -2.92
N SER A 241 -5.57 15.04 -4.02
CA SER A 241 -6.58 14.14 -4.60
C SER A 241 -6.97 13.01 -3.65
N LEU A 242 -5.98 12.41 -2.95
CA LEU A 242 -6.25 11.36 -1.96
C LEU A 242 -6.99 11.91 -0.74
N MET A 243 -6.72 13.15 -0.31
CA MET A 243 -7.50 13.80 0.76
C MET A 243 -8.96 14.01 0.35
N VAL A 244 -9.21 14.56 -0.84
CA VAL A 244 -10.58 14.76 -1.36
C VAL A 244 -11.32 13.42 -1.42
N LEU A 245 -10.68 12.38 -1.96
CA LEU A 245 -11.27 11.06 -2.03
C LEU A 245 -11.49 10.45 -0.63
N GLY A 246 -10.55 10.65 0.28
CA GLY A 246 -10.69 10.22 1.67
C GLY A 246 -11.87 10.90 2.37
N VAL A 247 -12.03 12.21 2.19
CA VAL A 247 -13.20 12.96 2.71
C VAL A 247 -14.49 12.41 2.13
N TYR A 248 -14.55 12.17 0.82
CA TYR A 248 -15.73 11.57 0.16
C TYR A 248 -16.13 10.21 0.76
N MET A 249 -15.14 9.42 1.22
CA MET A 249 -15.40 8.11 1.84
C MET A 249 -15.90 8.17 3.28
N LEU A 250 -15.82 9.33 3.94
CA LEU A 250 -16.31 9.53 5.30
C LEU A 250 -17.82 9.76 5.35
N PHE A 251 -18.41 10.16 4.25
CA PHE A 251 -19.86 10.41 4.05
C PHE A 251 -20.46 9.36 3.11
#